data_155389a9cc65a3287858acc06bce8853
#
_entry.id   155389a9cc65a3287858acc06bce8853
#
_cell.length_a   1.000
_cell.length_b   1.000
_cell.length_c   1.000
_cell.angle_alpha   90.00
_cell.angle_beta   90.00
_cell.angle_gamma   90.00
#
_symmetry.space_group_name_H-M   'P 1'
#
loop_
_entity.id
_entity.type
_entity.pdbx_description
1 polymer ?
#
loop_
_entity_poly.entity_id
_entity_poly.type
_entity_poly.pdbx_seq_one_letter_code
_entity_poly.pdbx_strand_id
1 'polypeptide(L)'
;MIKKKENIVLVYKTMKRNEQVSIFKRPFIMALLATMCCFLWGSAFPAIKLGYQWFDIAAEATGTQILFAGCRFTLAGILTVIIGSILARKVLLPKRKSLKKIAILSIFQTSLHYFCFYVGLAHTTGVKSSILNGISVFVAIMIAALIFKQEKLTTAKLLGSTLGFIGIVLVNLNGAGLDFSFQIQGEGMIILSTVCYGISSALIRMYGKDENPVVLSGYQFTLGGFVMIVIGFLTGGKLNSWSGKGIAILI
;
A
#
# COMPACT_ATOMS: atom_id res chain seq x y z
N MET A 1 22.38 6.15 -43.52
CA MET A 1 23.02 6.74 -42.31
C MET A 1 22.08 6.81 -41.13
N ILE A 2 20.81 7.17 -41.26
CA ILE A 2 19.79 7.35 -40.20
C ILE A 2 19.48 6.04 -39.47
N LYS A 3 19.22 4.93 -40.16
CA LYS A 3 18.95 3.60 -39.55
C LYS A 3 20.08 3.07 -38.65
N LYS A 4 21.34 3.40 -38.98
CA LYS A 4 22.49 2.98 -38.16
C LYS A 4 22.59 3.75 -36.84
N LYS A 5 22.20 5.04 -36.81
CA LYS A 5 22.11 5.84 -35.59
C LYS A 5 20.96 5.39 -34.67
N GLU A 6 19.80 5.05 -35.25
CA GLU A 6 18.66 4.53 -34.46
C GLU A 6 18.99 3.19 -33.80
N ASN A 7 19.66 2.28 -34.52
CA ASN A 7 20.10 1.00 -33.92
C ASN A 7 21.12 1.20 -32.80
N ILE A 8 22.06 2.12 -32.91
CA ILE A 8 23.04 2.40 -31.86
C ILE A 8 22.34 2.98 -30.60
N VAL A 9 21.39 3.89 -30.80
CA VAL A 9 20.61 4.46 -29.69
C VAL A 9 19.73 3.38 -29.01
N LEU A 10 19.17 2.47 -29.78
CA LEU A 10 18.37 1.36 -29.27
C LEU A 10 19.23 0.39 -28.46
N VAL A 11 20.39 0.01 -28.96
CA VAL A 11 21.36 -0.86 -28.28
C VAL A 11 21.85 -0.20 -26.98
N TYR A 12 22.21 1.09 -27.01
CA TYR A 12 22.63 1.83 -25.81
C TYR A 12 21.52 1.90 -24.76
N LYS A 13 20.26 2.18 -25.16
CA LYS A 13 19.10 2.16 -24.24
C LYS A 13 18.87 0.77 -23.64
N THR A 14 19.04 -0.28 -24.45
CA THR A 14 18.86 -1.67 -23.99
C THR A 14 19.98 -2.08 -23.03
N MET A 15 21.23 -1.72 -23.30
CA MET A 15 22.36 -1.97 -22.40
C MET A 15 22.20 -1.24 -21.07
N LYS A 16 21.86 0.05 -21.09
CA LYS A 16 21.60 0.85 -19.88
C LYS A 16 20.41 0.33 -19.06
N ARG A 17 19.38 -0.17 -19.72
CA ARG A 17 18.24 -0.86 -19.07
C ARG A 17 18.66 -2.18 -18.42
N ASN A 18 19.52 -2.95 -19.09
CA ASN A 18 20.03 -4.21 -18.54
C ASN A 18 20.99 -4.00 -17.36
N GLU A 19 21.81 -2.96 -17.37
CA GLU A 19 22.66 -2.59 -16.23
C GLU A 19 21.81 -2.14 -15.02
N GLN A 20 20.79 -1.31 -15.22
CA GLN A 20 19.87 -0.92 -14.13
C GLN A 20 19.13 -2.14 -13.57
N VAL A 21 18.64 -3.05 -14.41
CA VAL A 21 17.99 -4.30 -13.95
C VAL A 21 18.98 -5.20 -13.20
N SER A 22 20.25 -5.20 -13.59
CA SER A 22 21.32 -5.94 -12.90
C SER A 22 21.61 -5.40 -11.49
N ILE A 23 21.60 -4.07 -11.31
CA ILE A 23 21.81 -3.43 -10.00
C ILE A 23 20.69 -3.81 -9.02
N PHE A 24 19.43 -3.75 -9.44
CA PHE A 24 18.29 -4.14 -8.61
C PHE A 24 18.20 -5.64 -8.31
N LYS A 25 18.97 -6.50 -9.01
CA LYS A 25 19.08 -7.93 -8.73
C LYS A 25 20.15 -8.25 -7.68
N ARG A 26 20.98 -7.30 -7.26
CA ARG A 26 21.98 -7.51 -6.21
C ARG A 26 21.30 -7.73 -4.86
N PRO A 27 21.58 -8.85 -4.15
CA PRO A 27 20.85 -9.19 -2.92
C PRO A 27 20.97 -8.11 -1.84
N PHE A 28 22.12 -7.46 -1.75
CA PHE A 28 22.34 -6.36 -0.80
C PHE A 28 21.45 -5.14 -1.10
N ILE A 29 21.32 -4.74 -2.37
CA ILE A 29 20.46 -3.61 -2.76
C ILE A 29 18.99 -3.95 -2.55
N MET A 30 18.59 -5.19 -2.87
CA MET A 30 17.22 -5.65 -2.59
C MET A 30 16.92 -5.64 -1.09
N ALA A 31 17.85 -6.12 -0.25
CA ALA A 31 17.69 -6.09 1.20
C ALA A 31 17.58 -4.68 1.74
N LEU A 32 18.44 -3.75 1.28
CA LEU A 32 18.39 -2.33 1.68
C LEU A 32 17.05 -1.68 1.31
N LEU A 33 16.60 -1.85 0.07
CA LEU A 33 15.32 -1.32 -0.39
C LEU A 33 14.14 -1.93 0.36
N ALA A 34 14.17 -3.24 0.60
CA ALA A 34 13.14 -3.92 1.38
C ALA A 34 13.09 -3.39 2.82
N THR A 35 14.26 -3.22 3.47
CA THR A 35 14.34 -2.65 4.83
C THR A 35 13.78 -1.23 4.87
N MET A 36 14.11 -0.39 3.88
CA MET A 36 13.56 0.96 3.77
C MET A 36 12.03 0.94 3.60
N CYS A 37 11.52 0.06 2.75
CA CYS A 37 10.06 -0.11 2.57
C CYS A 37 9.40 -0.58 3.86
N CYS A 38 9.99 -1.55 4.58
CA CYS A 38 9.48 -2.04 5.85
C CYS A 38 9.47 -0.95 6.93
N PHE A 39 10.52 -0.12 6.99
CA PHE A 39 10.58 1.02 7.92
C PHE A 39 9.47 2.03 7.64
N LEU A 40 9.30 2.43 6.38
CA LEU A 40 8.23 3.35 5.95
C LEU A 40 6.84 2.77 6.21
N TRP A 41 6.65 1.49 5.94
CA TRP A 41 5.39 0.81 6.21
C TRP A 41 5.10 0.71 7.71
N GLY A 42 6.09 0.32 8.52
CA GLY A 42 5.97 0.21 9.97
C GLY A 42 5.66 1.56 10.64
N SER A 43 6.25 2.65 10.15
CA SER A 43 5.99 4.00 10.67
C SER A 43 4.55 4.49 10.40
N ALA A 44 3.82 3.87 9.49
CA ALA A 44 2.44 4.24 9.18
C ALA A 44 1.49 4.04 10.38
N PHE A 45 1.69 2.97 11.19
CA PHE A 45 0.85 2.69 12.35
C PHE A 45 0.87 3.82 13.40
N PRO A 46 2.05 4.21 13.93
CA PRO A 46 2.12 5.35 14.86
C PRO A 46 1.72 6.66 14.18
N ALA A 47 2.07 6.89 12.91
CA ALA A 47 1.71 8.11 12.19
C ALA A 47 0.19 8.28 12.08
N ILE A 48 -0.57 7.22 11.78
CA ILE A 48 -2.03 7.27 11.72
C ILE A 48 -2.61 7.56 13.10
N LYS A 49 -2.12 6.91 14.16
CA LYS A 49 -2.58 7.17 15.53
C LYS A 49 -2.31 8.60 15.98
N LEU A 50 -1.13 9.15 15.67
CA LEU A 50 -0.82 10.57 15.90
C LEU A 50 -1.74 11.49 15.08
N GLY A 51 -2.02 11.11 13.84
CA GLY A 51 -2.97 11.84 13.00
C GLY A 51 -4.35 11.90 13.63
N TYR A 52 -4.85 10.80 14.16
CA TYR A 52 -6.13 10.77 14.88
C TYR A 52 -6.12 11.70 16.09
N GLN A 53 -5.03 11.72 16.87
CA GLN A 53 -4.89 12.63 18.00
C GLN A 53 -4.84 14.10 17.58
N TRP A 54 -4.08 14.44 16.53
CA TRP A 54 -3.89 15.82 16.10
C TRP A 54 -5.09 16.43 15.40
N PHE A 55 -5.94 15.61 14.79
CA PHE A 55 -7.20 16.02 14.17
C PHE A 55 -8.42 15.78 15.07
N ASP A 56 -8.18 15.31 16.31
CA ASP A 56 -9.25 14.97 17.28
C ASP A 56 -10.29 14.01 16.68
N ILE A 57 -9.79 12.91 16.09
CA ILE A 57 -10.62 11.90 15.44
C ILE A 57 -10.93 10.80 16.44
N ALA A 58 -12.18 10.74 16.88
CA ALA A 58 -12.65 9.67 17.76
C ALA A 58 -12.72 8.31 17.07
N ALA A 59 -12.66 7.22 17.86
CA ALA A 59 -12.73 5.86 17.33
C ALA A 59 -14.07 5.58 16.61
N GLU A 60 -15.15 6.20 17.07
CA GLU A 60 -16.50 6.06 16.51
C GLU A 60 -16.73 6.96 15.29
N ALA A 61 -15.83 7.90 15.01
CA ALA A 61 -15.95 8.87 13.91
C ALA A 61 -15.50 8.29 12.57
N THR A 62 -16.09 7.16 12.15
CA THR A 62 -15.73 6.41 10.93
C THR A 62 -15.65 7.31 9.69
N GLY A 63 -16.60 8.22 9.50
CA GLY A 63 -16.60 9.15 8.37
C GLY A 63 -15.36 10.05 8.35
N THR A 64 -14.92 10.54 9.51
CA THR A 64 -13.72 11.38 9.64
C THR A 64 -12.44 10.56 9.40
N GLN A 65 -12.39 9.31 9.85
CA GLN A 65 -11.26 8.41 9.60
C GLN A 65 -11.09 8.13 8.11
N ILE A 66 -12.19 7.88 7.41
CA ILE A 66 -12.19 7.65 5.95
C ILE A 66 -11.77 8.93 5.21
N LEU A 67 -12.28 10.09 5.63
CA LEU A 67 -11.91 11.38 5.06
C LEU A 67 -10.42 11.66 5.23
N PHE A 68 -9.88 11.44 6.43
CA PHE A 68 -8.46 11.58 6.73
C PHE A 68 -7.59 10.66 5.84
N ALA A 69 -7.95 9.37 5.74
CA ALA A 69 -7.28 8.41 4.87
C ALA A 69 -7.36 8.84 3.39
N GLY A 70 -8.53 9.28 2.93
CA GLY A 70 -8.75 9.75 1.58
C GLY A 70 -7.87 10.94 1.21
N CYS A 71 -7.71 11.92 2.10
CA CYS A 71 -6.81 13.05 1.91
C CYS A 71 -5.36 12.60 1.76
N ARG A 72 -4.89 11.71 2.64
CA ARG A 72 -3.51 11.16 2.57
C ARG A 72 -3.25 10.43 1.26
N PHE A 73 -4.14 9.52 0.84
CA PHE A 73 -3.94 8.76 -0.39
C PHE A 73 -4.05 9.61 -1.64
N THR A 74 -4.96 10.59 -1.67
CA THR A 74 -5.04 11.53 -2.80
C THR A 74 -3.75 12.32 -2.95
N LEU A 75 -3.22 12.88 -1.85
CA LEU A 75 -1.96 13.61 -1.85
C LEU A 75 -0.80 12.70 -2.26
N ALA A 76 -0.68 11.51 -1.67
CA ALA A 76 0.36 10.53 -2.02
C ALA A 76 0.31 10.14 -3.50
N GLY A 77 -0.88 9.93 -4.05
CA GLY A 77 -1.08 9.61 -5.46
C GLY A 77 -0.64 10.75 -6.39
N ILE A 78 -1.06 11.99 -6.10
CA ILE A 78 -0.67 13.18 -6.85
C ILE A 78 0.85 13.38 -6.79
N LEU A 79 1.46 13.30 -5.61
CA LEU A 79 2.90 13.42 -5.43
C LEU A 79 3.67 12.33 -6.20
N THR A 80 3.17 11.09 -6.18
CA THR A 80 3.75 9.98 -6.94
C THR A 80 3.77 10.27 -8.44
N VAL A 81 2.67 10.80 -8.99
CA VAL A 81 2.61 11.15 -10.42
C VAL A 81 3.53 12.34 -10.74
N ILE A 82 3.54 13.37 -9.91
CA ILE A 82 4.38 14.55 -10.11
C ILE A 82 5.87 14.16 -10.06
N ILE A 83 6.32 13.52 -8.97
CA ILE A 83 7.71 13.11 -8.80
C ILE A 83 8.12 12.13 -9.91
N GLY A 84 7.26 11.16 -10.22
CA GLY A 84 7.51 10.21 -11.30
C GLY A 84 7.62 10.88 -12.68
N SER A 85 6.81 11.91 -12.94
CA SER A 85 6.87 12.67 -14.20
C SER A 85 8.15 13.50 -14.30
N ILE A 86 8.59 14.12 -13.21
CA ILE A 86 9.84 14.87 -13.13
C ILE A 86 11.05 13.92 -13.40
N LEU A 87 11.10 12.78 -12.68
CA LEU A 87 12.17 11.79 -12.83
C LEU A 87 12.20 11.18 -14.23
N ALA A 88 11.03 10.94 -14.81
CA ALA A 88 10.90 10.41 -16.17
C ALA A 88 11.11 11.49 -17.25
N ARG A 89 11.24 12.77 -16.88
CA ARG A 89 11.30 13.95 -17.78
C ARG A 89 10.18 13.97 -18.81
N LYS A 90 8.99 13.48 -18.44
CA LYS A 90 7.78 13.46 -19.28
C LYS A 90 6.55 13.34 -18.39
N VAL A 91 5.44 13.91 -18.82
CA VAL A 91 4.16 13.76 -18.13
C VAL A 91 3.70 12.30 -18.24
N LEU A 92 3.51 11.66 -17.10
CA LEU A 92 3.05 10.28 -17.01
C LEU A 92 1.52 10.26 -17.00
N LEU A 93 0.92 9.98 -18.17
CA LEU A 93 -0.52 9.86 -18.30
C LEU A 93 -0.95 8.39 -18.47
N PRO A 94 -2.10 7.98 -17.94
CA PRO A 94 -2.63 6.63 -18.10
C PRO A 94 -3.15 6.46 -19.53
N LYS A 95 -2.89 5.30 -20.12
CA LYS A 95 -3.52 4.91 -21.39
C LYS A 95 -4.99 4.58 -21.14
N ARG A 96 -5.86 4.75 -22.14
CA ARG A 96 -7.29 4.39 -22.04
C ARG A 96 -7.51 2.94 -21.56
N LYS A 97 -6.70 2.00 -22.01
CA LYS A 97 -6.73 0.59 -21.58
C LYS A 97 -6.34 0.39 -20.11
N SER A 98 -5.52 1.29 -19.56
CA SER A 98 -5.07 1.24 -18.16
C SER A 98 -6.13 1.76 -17.18
N LEU A 99 -7.09 2.57 -17.63
CA LEU A 99 -8.12 3.16 -16.76
C LEU A 99 -8.94 2.12 -16.02
N LYS A 100 -9.37 1.04 -16.69
CA LYS A 100 -10.10 -0.07 -16.05
C LYS A 100 -9.26 -0.76 -14.98
N LYS A 101 -7.97 -1.00 -15.26
CA LYS A 101 -7.03 -1.61 -14.32
C LYS A 101 -6.82 -0.72 -13.09
N ILE A 102 -6.66 0.60 -13.31
CA ILE A 102 -6.55 1.61 -12.25
C ILE A 102 -7.81 1.64 -11.38
N ALA A 103 -9.00 1.65 -11.98
CA ALA A 103 -10.27 1.65 -11.25
C ALA A 103 -10.44 0.40 -10.37
N ILE A 104 -10.14 -0.79 -10.90
CA ILE A 104 -10.20 -2.03 -10.13
C ILE A 104 -9.21 -2.00 -8.96
N LEU A 105 -7.96 -1.58 -9.21
CA LEU A 105 -6.96 -1.45 -8.15
C LEU A 105 -7.35 -0.41 -7.11
N SER A 106 -7.92 0.74 -7.51
CA SER A 106 -8.33 1.77 -6.55
C SER A 106 -9.41 1.26 -5.60
N ILE A 107 -10.30 0.38 -6.05
CA ILE A 107 -11.31 -0.23 -5.19
C ILE A 107 -10.66 -1.20 -4.18
N PHE A 108 -9.90 -2.19 -4.65
CA PHE A 108 -9.37 -3.23 -3.76
C PHE A 108 -8.18 -2.77 -2.93
N GLN A 109 -7.25 -2.02 -3.52
CA GLN A 109 -6.01 -1.63 -2.84
C GLN A 109 -6.16 -0.36 -2.01
N THR A 110 -6.96 0.60 -2.46
CA THR A 110 -7.06 1.88 -1.76
C THR A 110 -8.38 1.99 -1.01
N SER A 111 -9.52 1.99 -1.70
CA SER A 111 -10.78 2.29 -1.03
C SER A 111 -11.15 1.22 0.00
N LEU A 112 -11.28 -0.05 -0.41
CA LEU A 112 -11.77 -1.11 0.46
C LEU A 112 -10.72 -1.56 1.49
N HIS A 113 -9.46 -1.78 1.04
CA HIS A 113 -8.37 -2.18 1.93
C HIS A 113 -8.15 -1.14 3.04
N TYR A 114 -7.96 0.13 2.68
CA TYR A 114 -7.68 1.17 3.69
C TYR A 114 -8.91 1.60 4.47
N PHE A 115 -10.11 1.53 3.91
CA PHE A 115 -11.33 1.66 4.69
C PHE A 115 -11.32 0.68 5.87
N CYS A 116 -11.18 -0.60 5.58
CA CYS A 116 -11.12 -1.63 6.61
C CYS A 116 -9.95 -1.44 7.57
N PHE A 117 -8.77 -1.09 7.04
CA PHE A 117 -7.58 -0.90 7.85
C PHE A 117 -7.69 0.28 8.83
N TYR A 118 -8.15 1.46 8.36
CA TYR A 118 -8.25 2.65 9.19
C TYR A 118 -9.35 2.51 10.25
N VAL A 119 -10.50 1.98 9.89
CA VAL A 119 -11.58 1.70 10.84
C VAL A 119 -11.12 0.65 11.86
N GLY A 120 -10.52 -0.44 11.42
CA GLY A 120 -9.99 -1.46 12.30
C GLY A 120 -8.92 -0.93 13.26
N LEU A 121 -7.98 -0.12 12.76
CA LEU A 121 -6.92 0.49 13.58
C LEU A 121 -7.48 1.50 14.60
N ALA A 122 -8.60 2.13 14.33
CA ALA A 122 -9.26 3.03 15.30
C ALA A 122 -9.78 2.25 16.51
N HIS A 123 -10.33 1.04 16.29
CA HIS A 123 -10.99 0.20 17.30
C HIS A 123 -10.07 -0.85 17.95
N THR A 124 -8.78 -0.91 17.61
CA THR A 124 -7.83 -1.83 18.22
C THR A 124 -6.49 -1.16 18.49
N THR A 125 -5.59 -1.85 19.20
CA THR A 125 -4.25 -1.33 19.46
C THR A 125 -3.35 -1.44 18.24
N GLY A 126 -2.34 -0.55 18.13
CA GLY A 126 -1.34 -0.64 17.07
C GLY A 126 -0.57 -1.97 17.07
N VAL A 127 -0.34 -2.52 18.26
CA VAL A 127 0.32 -3.83 18.47
C VAL A 127 -0.53 -4.95 17.88
N LYS A 128 -1.81 -5.07 18.28
CA LYS A 128 -2.72 -6.07 17.70
C LYS A 128 -2.85 -5.92 16.19
N SER A 129 -3.03 -4.69 15.70
CA SER A 129 -3.12 -4.40 14.26
C SER A 129 -1.88 -4.87 13.51
N SER A 130 -0.68 -4.65 14.05
CA SER A 130 0.59 -5.06 13.40
C SER A 130 0.72 -6.58 13.32
N ILE A 131 0.34 -7.30 14.39
CA ILE A 131 0.34 -8.77 14.41
C ILE A 131 -0.65 -9.32 13.37
N LEU A 132 -1.89 -8.85 13.38
CA LEU A 132 -2.92 -9.28 12.45
C LEU A 132 -2.56 -8.93 10.99
N ASN A 133 -1.99 -7.75 10.77
CA ASN A 133 -1.52 -7.35 9.45
C ASN A 133 -0.36 -8.24 8.94
N GLY A 134 0.42 -8.84 9.84
CA GLY A 134 1.44 -9.83 9.49
C GLY A 134 0.87 -11.07 8.79
N ILE A 135 -0.40 -11.41 9.01
CA ILE A 135 -1.11 -12.49 8.31
C ILE A 135 -1.27 -12.17 6.82
N SER A 136 -1.20 -10.89 6.43
CA SER A 136 -1.38 -10.46 5.03
C SER A 136 -0.46 -11.17 4.05
N VAL A 137 0.75 -11.53 4.47
CA VAL A 137 1.72 -12.27 3.64
C VAL A 137 1.20 -13.66 3.30
N PHE A 138 0.64 -14.38 4.29
CA PHE A 138 0.01 -15.69 4.06
C PHE A 138 -1.18 -15.57 3.11
N VAL A 139 -2.08 -14.63 3.42
CA VAL A 139 -3.28 -14.39 2.63
C VAL A 139 -2.91 -14.04 1.18
N ALA A 140 -1.91 -13.19 0.98
CA ALA A 140 -1.44 -12.82 -0.35
C ALA A 140 -0.86 -14.02 -1.12
N ILE A 141 -0.05 -14.89 -0.48
CA ILE A 141 0.49 -16.10 -1.09
C ILE A 141 -0.64 -17.08 -1.45
N MET A 142 -1.59 -17.29 -0.54
CA MET A 142 -2.74 -18.18 -0.78
C MET A 142 -3.61 -17.68 -1.93
N ILE A 143 -3.94 -16.39 -1.96
CA ILE A 143 -4.74 -15.78 -3.03
C ILE A 143 -4.00 -15.87 -4.37
N ALA A 144 -2.69 -15.53 -4.40
CA ALA A 144 -1.88 -15.59 -5.61
C ALA A 144 -1.75 -17.03 -6.16
N ALA A 145 -1.67 -18.04 -5.30
CA ALA A 145 -1.51 -19.42 -5.69
C ALA A 145 -2.84 -20.10 -6.04
N LEU A 146 -3.88 -19.96 -5.20
CA LEU A 146 -5.12 -20.72 -5.32
C LEU A 146 -6.14 -20.03 -6.24
N ILE A 147 -6.28 -18.71 -6.14
CA ILE A 147 -7.28 -17.96 -6.90
C ILE A 147 -6.70 -17.53 -8.24
N PHE A 148 -5.56 -16.86 -8.24
CA PHE A 148 -4.96 -16.31 -9.45
C PHE A 148 -4.00 -17.26 -10.17
N LYS A 149 -3.62 -18.38 -9.53
CA LYS A 149 -2.69 -19.40 -10.08
C LYS A 149 -1.38 -18.80 -10.63
N GLN A 150 -0.91 -17.72 -10.02
CA GLN A 150 0.27 -16.99 -10.46
C GLN A 150 1.58 -17.63 -10.01
N GLU A 151 1.52 -18.44 -8.96
CA GLU A 151 2.69 -19.11 -8.40
C GLU A 151 2.31 -20.42 -7.70
N LYS A 152 3.31 -21.29 -7.52
CA LYS A 152 3.14 -22.55 -6.79
C LYS A 152 3.39 -22.32 -5.29
N LEU A 153 2.59 -22.95 -4.46
CA LEU A 153 2.85 -23.06 -3.03
C LEU A 153 4.05 -24.01 -2.86
N THR A 154 5.14 -23.48 -2.30
CA THR A 154 6.32 -24.27 -1.95
C THR A 154 6.47 -24.30 -0.44
N THR A 155 7.02 -25.43 0.09
CA THR A 155 7.30 -25.58 1.52
C THR A 155 8.17 -24.43 2.05
N ALA A 156 9.15 -23.96 1.25
CA ALA A 156 10.00 -22.85 1.63
C ALA A 156 9.22 -21.54 1.84
N LYS A 157 8.20 -21.25 1.02
CA LYS A 157 7.34 -20.06 1.18
C LYS A 157 6.48 -20.18 2.44
N LEU A 158 5.91 -21.34 2.68
CA LEU A 158 5.10 -21.58 3.89
C LEU A 158 5.96 -21.47 5.14
N LEU A 159 7.10 -22.12 5.19
CA LEU A 159 8.03 -22.03 6.33
C LEU A 159 8.52 -20.60 6.54
N GLY A 160 8.94 -19.90 5.47
CA GLY A 160 9.44 -18.53 5.57
C GLY A 160 8.38 -17.56 6.08
N SER A 161 7.13 -17.66 5.60
CA SER A 161 6.05 -16.81 6.08
C SER A 161 5.64 -17.15 7.52
N THR A 162 5.63 -18.44 7.90
CA THR A 162 5.36 -18.87 9.28
C THR A 162 6.41 -18.34 10.25
N LEU A 163 7.69 -18.47 9.90
CA LEU A 163 8.79 -17.94 10.72
C LEU A 163 8.72 -16.42 10.84
N GLY A 164 8.41 -15.72 9.73
CA GLY A 164 8.20 -14.28 9.75
C GLY A 164 7.05 -13.86 10.65
N PHE A 165 5.93 -14.58 10.61
CA PHE A 165 4.79 -14.32 11.47
C PHE A 165 5.11 -14.56 12.96
N ILE A 166 5.79 -15.68 13.28
CA ILE A 166 6.28 -15.96 14.65
C ILE A 166 7.17 -14.81 15.13
N GLY A 167 8.06 -14.30 14.28
CA GLY A 167 8.92 -13.14 14.60
C GLY A 167 8.11 -11.89 14.96
N ILE A 168 7.06 -11.58 14.19
CA ILE A 168 6.16 -10.46 14.50
C ILE A 168 5.48 -10.65 15.85
N VAL A 169 4.96 -11.85 16.13
CA VAL A 169 4.32 -12.17 17.41
C VAL A 169 5.32 -11.99 18.56
N LEU A 170 6.53 -12.56 18.46
CA LEU A 170 7.55 -12.50 19.51
C LEU A 170 7.96 -11.04 19.83
N VAL A 171 8.18 -10.20 18.82
CA VAL A 171 8.55 -8.79 19.02
C VAL A 171 7.43 -8.03 19.72
N ASN A 172 6.18 -8.34 19.45
CA ASN A 172 5.03 -7.65 20.03
C ASN A 172 4.60 -8.21 21.40
N LEU A 173 5.05 -9.42 21.78
CA LEU A 173 4.77 -10.02 23.09
C LEU A 173 5.41 -9.27 24.26
N ASN A 174 6.55 -8.60 24.06
CA ASN A 174 7.33 -7.97 25.12
C ASN A 174 6.78 -6.61 25.60
N GLY A 175 5.71 -6.08 25.01
CA GLY A 175 5.26 -4.71 25.29
C GLY A 175 3.89 -4.53 25.94
N ALA A 176 3.00 -5.49 25.83
CA ALA A 176 1.68 -5.48 26.45
C ALA A 176 1.15 -6.90 26.46
N GLY A 177 0.55 -7.34 27.57
CA GLY A 177 -0.10 -8.65 27.64
C GLY A 177 -1.01 -8.85 26.42
N LEU A 178 -0.99 -10.05 25.84
CA LEU A 178 -1.90 -10.37 24.73
C LEU A 178 -3.33 -10.33 25.27
N ASP A 179 -4.03 -9.26 24.95
CA ASP A 179 -5.46 -9.22 25.08
C ASP A 179 -6.08 -10.01 23.91
N PHE A 180 -6.68 -11.15 24.22
CA PHE A 180 -7.35 -12.04 23.26
C PHE A 180 -8.78 -11.63 22.96
N SER A 181 -9.24 -10.49 23.47
CA SER A 181 -10.56 -9.97 23.10
C SER A 181 -10.62 -9.74 21.57
N PHE A 182 -11.68 -10.21 20.93
CA PHE A 182 -11.90 -10.05 19.50
C PHE A 182 -13.11 -9.13 19.28
N GLN A 183 -12.87 -8.03 18.58
CA GLN A 183 -13.90 -7.09 18.16
C GLN A 183 -14.01 -7.10 16.64
N ILE A 184 -15.22 -7.27 16.11
CA ILE A 184 -15.44 -7.30 14.65
C ILE A 184 -15.02 -5.98 14.02
N GLN A 185 -15.31 -4.84 14.66
CA GLN A 185 -14.95 -3.51 14.18
C GLN A 185 -13.44 -3.20 14.28
N GLY A 186 -12.71 -3.89 15.15
CA GLY A 186 -11.26 -3.79 15.29
C GLY A 186 -10.54 -4.87 14.48
N GLU A 187 -10.34 -6.01 15.12
CA GLU A 187 -9.56 -7.13 14.56
C GLU A 187 -10.20 -7.71 13.30
N GLY A 188 -11.55 -7.83 13.26
CA GLY A 188 -12.26 -8.33 12.08
C GLY A 188 -12.04 -7.47 10.85
N MET A 189 -12.06 -6.14 11.00
CA MET A 189 -11.78 -5.21 9.92
C MET A 189 -10.32 -5.26 9.45
N ILE A 190 -9.36 -5.44 10.38
CA ILE A 190 -7.95 -5.64 9.99
C ILE A 190 -7.79 -6.92 9.18
N ILE A 191 -8.41 -8.04 9.58
CA ILE A 191 -8.35 -9.29 8.83
C ILE A 191 -8.98 -9.11 7.43
N LEU A 192 -10.13 -8.45 7.32
CA LEU A 192 -10.75 -8.16 6.02
C LEU A 192 -9.84 -7.30 5.14
N SER A 193 -9.12 -6.34 5.72
CA SER A 193 -8.14 -5.54 4.98
C SER A 193 -7.01 -6.40 4.41
N THR A 194 -6.55 -7.44 5.12
CA THR A 194 -5.50 -8.34 4.61
C THR A 194 -5.97 -9.15 3.40
N VAL A 195 -7.25 -9.52 3.33
CA VAL A 195 -7.83 -10.19 2.16
C VAL A 195 -7.83 -9.23 0.95
N CYS A 196 -8.29 -7.99 1.15
CA CYS A 196 -8.27 -6.97 0.10
C CYS A 196 -6.84 -6.68 -0.39
N TYR A 197 -5.87 -6.61 0.53
CA TYR A 197 -4.46 -6.50 0.20
C TYR A 197 -3.94 -7.69 -0.62
N GLY A 198 -4.28 -8.91 -0.25
CA GLY A 198 -3.90 -10.11 -0.99
C GLY A 198 -4.44 -10.11 -2.43
N ILE A 199 -5.71 -9.74 -2.62
CA ILE A 199 -6.31 -9.59 -3.95
C ILE A 199 -5.58 -8.50 -4.75
N SER A 200 -5.38 -7.32 -4.16
CA SER A 200 -4.73 -6.21 -4.83
C SER A 200 -3.27 -6.52 -5.19
N SER A 201 -2.54 -7.23 -4.33
CA SER A 201 -1.16 -7.67 -4.58
C SER A 201 -1.07 -8.58 -5.82
N ALA A 202 -2.01 -9.54 -5.95
CA ALA A 202 -2.08 -10.40 -7.13
C ALA A 202 -2.44 -9.60 -8.41
N LEU A 203 -3.36 -8.63 -8.30
CA LEU A 203 -3.74 -7.75 -9.41
C LEU A 203 -2.57 -6.85 -9.86
N ILE A 204 -1.81 -6.27 -8.92
CA ILE A 204 -0.62 -5.47 -9.23
C ILE A 204 0.41 -6.30 -9.98
N ARG A 205 0.67 -7.53 -9.53
CA ARG A 205 1.59 -8.44 -10.22
C ARG A 205 1.14 -8.73 -11.66
N MET A 206 -0.18 -8.87 -11.87
CA MET A 206 -0.75 -9.12 -13.19
C MET A 206 -0.66 -7.88 -14.09
N TYR A 207 -1.08 -6.73 -13.59
CA TYR A 207 -1.14 -5.49 -14.37
C TYR A 207 0.22 -4.82 -14.56
N GLY A 208 1.13 -4.96 -13.60
CA GLY A 208 2.47 -4.38 -13.65
C GLY A 208 3.39 -4.97 -14.72
N LYS A 209 3.00 -6.08 -15.38
CA LYS A 209 3.74 -6.64 -16.53
C LYS A 209 3.67 -5.71 -17.76
N ASP A 210 2.51 -5.08 -17.96
CA ASP A 210 2.21 -4.30 -19.17
C ASP A 210 2.16 -2.79 -18.91
N GLU A 211 2.04 -2.38 -17.66
CA GLU A 211 1.81 -0.99 -17.27
C GLU A 211 3.00 -0.39 -16.51
N ASN A 212 3.14 0.93 -16.61
CA ASN A 212 4.14 1.63 -15.79
C ASN A 212 3.71 1.61 -14.30
N PRO A 213 4.52 1.08 -13.38
CA PRO A 213 4.15 0.98 -11.96
C PRO A 213 3.83 2.33 -11.31
N VAL A 214 4.53 3.41 -11.70
CA VAL A 214 4.30 4.75 -11.16
C VAL A 214 2.93 5.28 -11.59
N VAL A 215 2.56 5.08 -12.86
CA VAL A 215 1.22 5.45 -13.37
C VAL A 215 0.16 4.63 -12.64
N LEU A 216 0.36 3.32 -12.53
CA LEU A 216 -0.60 2.43 -11.91
C LEU A 216 -0.83 2.81 -10.44
N SER A 217 0.26 2.99 -9.66
CA SER A 217 0.19 3.34 -8.23
C SER A 217 -0.31 4.76 -8.01
N GLY A 218 0.22 5.74 -8.72
CA GLY A 218 -0.15 7.14 -8.54
C GLY A 218 -1.62 7.41 -8.83
N TYR A 219 -2.11 6.95 -9.98
CA TYR A 219 -3.51 7.20 -10.35
C TYR A 219 -4.50 6.36 -9.54
N GLN A 220 -4.15 5.13 -9.13
CA GLN A 220 -5.05 4.35 -8.29
C GLN A 220 -5.15 4.92 -6.86
N PHE A 221 -4.06 5.46 -6.29
CA PHE A 221 -4.11 6.16 -5.00
C PHE A 221 -4.90 7.45 -5.11
N THR A 222 -4.71 8.24 -6.16
CA THR A 222 -5.47 9.47 -6.38
C THR A 222 -6.97 9.18 -6.51
N LEU A 223 -7.34 8.21 -7.36
CA LEU A 223 -8.75 7.86 -7.58
C LEU A 223 -9.38 7.24 -6.34
N GLY A 224 -8.71 6.27 -5.72
CA GLY A 224 -9.22 5.59 -4.52
C GLY A 224 -9.29 6.53 -3.32
N GLY A 225 -8.30 7.41 -3.14
CA GLY A 225 -8.32 8.45 -2.12
C GLY A 225 -9.45 9.44 -2.33
N PHE A 226 -9.67 9.89 -3.57
CA PHE A 226 -10.80 10.77 -3.91
C PHE A 226 -12.17 10.12 -3.60
N VAL A 227 -12.35 8.84 -3.94
CA VAL A 227 -13.57 8.08 -3.57
C VAL A 227 -13.73 8.05 -2.06
N MET A 228 -12.67 7.82 -1.29
CA MET A 228 -12.71 7.85 0.17
C MET A 228 -13.06 9.24 0.73
N ILE A 229 -12.55 10.32 0.12
CA ILE A 229 -12.94 11.71 0.50
C ILE A 229 -14.44 11.88 0.33
N VAL A 230 -14.99 11.51 -0.83
CA VAL A 230 -16.44 11.63 -1.10
C VAL A 230 -17.24 10.82 -0.10
N ILE A 231 -16.88 9.55 0.15
CA ILE A 231 -17.56 8.70 1.13
C ILE A 231 -17.46 9.33 2.53
N GLY A 232 -16.27 9.79 2.94
CA GLY A 232 -16.06 10.43 4.24
C GLY A 232 -16.94 11.64 4.45
N PHE A 233 -17.09 12.52 3.45
CA PHE A 233 -18.00 13.65 3.51
C PHE A 233 -19.47 13.24 3.58
N LEU A 234 -19.88 12.28 2.76
CA LEU A 234 -21.26 11.78 2.74
C LEU A 234 -21.66 11.10 4.05
N THR A 235 -20.70 10.53 4.77
CA THR A 235 -20.91 9.91 6.09
C THR A 235 -20.73 10.89 7.26
N GLY A 236 -20.68 12.20 6.98
CA GLY A 236 -20.62 13.25 8.00
C GLY A 236 -19.22 13.52 8.55
N GLY A 237 -18.16 13.01 7.91
CA GLY A 237 -16.77 13.24 8.32
C GLY A 237 -16.39 14.71 8.24
N LYS A 238 -15.67 15.19 9.26
CA LYS A 238 -15.17 16.57 9.36
C LYS A 238 -13.75 16.57 9.92
N LEU A 239 -12.85 17.29 9.28
CA LEU A 239 -11.50 17.55 9.80
C LEU A 239 -11.49 18.96 10.41
N ASN A 240 -11.59 19.03 11.74
CA ASN A 240 -11.82 20.30 12.44
C ASN A 240 -10.53 21.04 12.85
N SER A 241 -9.40 20.34 12.96
CA SER A 241 -8.15 20.90 13.50
C SER A 241 -7.05 20.96 12.44
N TRP A 242 -7.05 22.00 11.63
CA TRP A 242 -5.99 22.25 10.63
C TRP A 242 -4.77 22.91 11.28
N SER A 243 -4.08 22.19 12.17
CA SER A 243 -2.79 22.63 12.72
C SER A 243 -1.66 22.35 11.73
N GLY A 244 -0.56 23.13 11.79
CA GLY A 244 0.62 22.85 10.96
C GLY A 244 1.18 21.43 11.17
N LYS A 245 1.06 20.87 12.38
CA LYS A 245 1.42 19.47 12.68
C LYS A 245 0.47 18.49 11.99
N GLY A 246 -0.83 18.76 11.98
CA GLY A 246 -1.83 17.94 11.28
C GLY A 246 -1.59 17.90 9.78
N ILE A 247 -1.27 19.03 9.16
CA ILE A 247 -0.95 19.07 7.72
C ILE A 247 0.31 18.25 7.41
N ALA A 248 1.35 18.34 8.25
CA ALA A 248 2.59 17.58 8.04
C ALA A 248 2.39 16.06 8.07
N ILE A 249 1.40 15.54 8.80
CA ILE A 249 1.14 14.09 8.89
C ILE A 249 0.25 13.57 7.74
N LEU A 250 -0.35 14.47 6.94
CA LEU A 250 -1.09 14.10 5.74
C LEU A 250 -0.15 13.76 4.57
N ILE A 251 1.06 14.30 4.58
CA ILE A 251 2.10 14.11 3.56
C ILE A 251 3.03 12.96 3.95
#